data_46f8c4e9032a71d410dc52312d4e2cbd
#
_entry.id   46f8c4e9032a71d410dc52312d4e2cbd
#
_cell.length_a   1.000
_cell.length_b   1.000
_cell.length_c   1.000
_cell.angle_alpha   90.00
_cell.angle_beta   90.00
_cell.angle_gamma   90.00
#
_symmetry.space_group_name_H-M   'P 1'
#
loop_
_entity.id
_entity.type
_entity.pdbx_description
1 polymer ?
#
loop_
_entity_poly.entity_id
_entity_poly.type
_entity_poly.pdbx_seq_one_letter_code
_entity_poly.pdbx_strand_id
1 'polypeptide(L)'
;MDSRSLVPQSSSFQLPIANVRSVYRAQDVERKLTKLPEREHESLRNTYERMLERGPERFQVKPSGVPDMSALYDELPNFTEALDDVKRHVALSQDSRDGLEITPMLLLGPPGIGKTHFARRLATLLGTGMNLVPMSSMTAGWLLSGSSSQWKGARPGKVFEAIVDGQYANPVLVVDEIDKAAADAQYD
;
A
#
# COMPACT_ATOMS: atom_id res chain seq x y z
N MET A 1 53.59 13.32 7.41
CA MET A 1 52.84 12.14 7.94
C MET A 1 51.47 12.65 8.35
N ASP A 2 50.54 12.53 7.43
CA ASP A 2 49.20 13.11 7.55
C ASP A 2 48.22 12.02 8.04
N SER A 3 47.84 12.12 9.29
CA SER A 3 46.90 11.19 9.90
C SER A 3 45.48 11.60 9.46
N ARG A 4 44.99 11.07 8.35
CA ARG A 4 43.60 11.15 8.01
C ARG A 4 42.76 10.29 8.97
N SER A 5 42.09 10.94 9.90
CA SER A 5 41.11 10.29 10.75
C SER A 5 39.94 9.82 9.90
N LEU A 6 39.82 8.51 9.75
CA LEU A 6 38.64 7.84 9.22
C LEU A 6 37.53 7.91 10.29
N VAL A 7 36.85 9.03 10.36
CA VAL A 7 35.57 9.10 11.07
C VAL A 7 34.53 8.52 10.10
N PRO A 8 33.83 7.41 10.41
CA PRO A 8 32.71 6.97 9.60
C PRO A 8 31.67 8.08 9.62
N GLN A 9 31.34 8.62 8.47
CA GLN A 9 30.15 9.47 8.37
C GLN A 9 28.95 8.61 8.79
N SER A 10 28.37 8.94 9.92
CA SER A 10 27.11 8.37 10.38
C SER A 10 26.07 8.68 9.30
N SER A 11 25.70 7.67 8.50
CA SER A 11 24.48 7.72 7.74
C SER A 11 23.37 7.97 8.76
N SER A 12 22.79 9.16 8.74
CA SER A 12 21.63 9.50 9.56
C SER A 12 20.48 8.63 9.08
N PHE A 13 20.31 7.47 9.70
CA PHE A 13 19.11 6.67 9.57
C PHE A 13 17.96 7.49 10.14
N GLN A 14 17.26 8.18 9.26
CA GLN A 14 16.00 8.81 9.63
C GLN A 14 14.97 7.70 9.76
N LEU A 15 14.67 7.33 10.99
CA LEU A 15 13.61 6.37 11.29
C LEU A 15 12.27 6.98 10.87
N PRO A 16 11.43 6.25 10.14
CA PRO A 16 10.09 6.75 9.81
C PRO A 16 9.27 6.95 11.09
N ILE A 17 8.50 8.03 11.12
CA ILE A 17 7.54 8.26 12.21
C ILE A 17 6.36 7.33 11.97
N ALA A 18 6.05 6.48 12.93
CA ALA A 18 4.89 5.60 12.91
C ALA A 18 3.84 6.10 13.91
N ASN A 19 2.66 6.43 13.43
CA ASN A 19 1.49 6.72 14.24
C ASN A 19 0.52 5.53 14.15
N VAL A 20 -0.24 5.30 15.21
CA VAL A 20 -1.33 4.33 15.20
C VAL A 20 -2.60 5.00 14.68
N ARG A 21 -3.24 4.40 13.68
CA ARG A 21 -4.48 4.88 13.07
C ARG A 21 -5.53 3.78 13.03
N SER A 22 -6.75 4.10 13.44
CA SER A 22 -7.90 3.22 13.26
C SER A 22 -8.38 3.31 11.81
N VAL A 23 -8.34 2.18 11.09
CA VAL A 23 -8.77 2.08 9.68
C VAL A 23 -10.25 1.73 9.54
N TYR A 24 -10.91 1.32 10.62
CA TYR A 24 -12.36 1.13 10.73
C TYR A 24 -12.80 1.28 12.19
N ARG A 25 -14.13 1.33 12.43
CA ARG A 25 -14.71 1.36 13.77
C ARG A 25 -15.16 -0.05 14.18
N ALA A 26 -14.56 -0.63 15.21
CA ALA A 26 -14.89 -1.98 15.68
C ALA A 26 -16.38 -2.13 16.02
N GLN A 27 -16.99 -1.14 16.68
CA GLN A 27 -18.41 -1.12 17.02
C GLN A 27 -19.33 -1.21 15.79
N ASP A 28 -18.94 -0.61 14.66
CA ASP A 28 -19.71 -0.70 13.41
C ASP A 28 -19.63 -2.12 12.82
N VAL A 29 -18.48 -2.78 12.95
CA VAL A 29 -18.27 -4.17 12.51
C VAL A 29 -19.10 -5.12 13.38
N GLU A 30 -19.04 -4.99 14.70
CA GLU A 30 -19.85 -5.77 15.65
C GLU A 30 -21.35 -5.65 15.35
N ARG A 31 -21.83 -4.42 15.18
CA ARG A 31 -23.23 -4.15 14.83
C ARG A 31 -23.64 -4.79 13.52
N LYS A 32 -22.76 -4.80 12.51
CA LYS A 32 -23.03 -5.45 11.22
C LYS A 32 -23.02 -6.97 11.37
N LEU A 33 -22.06 -7.52 12.10
CA LEU A 33 -21.97 -8.95 12.37
C LEU A 33 -23.23 -9.49 13.08
N THR A 34 -23.73 -8.79 14.10
CA THR A 34 -24.94 -9.16 14.84
C THR A 34 -26.20 -9.16 13.96
N LYS A 35 -26.25 -8.31 12.93
CA LYS A 35 -27.39 -8.21 12.00
C LYS A 35 -27.35 -9.21 10.86
N LEU A 36 -26.21 -9.92 10.66
CA LEU A 36 -26.08 -10.89 9.58
C LEU A 36 -26.84 -12.18 9.90
N PRO A 37 -27.70 -12.68 8.98
CA PRO A 37 -28.30 -13.99 9.08
C PRO A 37 -27.24 -15.09 9.18
N GLU A 38 -27.43 -16.06 10.09
CA GLU A 38 -26.41 -17.09 10.36
C GLU A 38 -26.06 -17.98 9.16
N ARG A 39 -26.99 -18.15 8.22
CA ARG A 39 -26.84 -19.17 7.14
C ARG A 39 -26.57 -18.61 5.74
N GLU A 40 -26.62 -17.31 5.52
CA GLU A 40 -26.62 -16.79 4.15
C GLU A 40 -25.33 -16.08 3.72
N HIS A 41 -24.49 -15.64 4.66
CA HIS A 41 -23.33 -14.79 4.38
C HIS A 41 -22.06 -15.25 5.13
N GLU A 42 -21.72 -16.54 5.07
CA GLU A 42 -20.56 -17.10 5.77
C GLU A 42 -19.24 -16.35 5.46
N SER A 43 -18.98 -16.06 4.19
CA SER A 43 -17.77 -15.32 3.77
C SER A 43 -17.69 -13.91 4.40
N LEU A 44 -18.83 -13.21 4.47
CA LEU A 44 -18.91 -11.87 5.07
C LEU A 44 -18.78 -11.95 6.60
N ARG A 45 -19.39 -12.96 7.22
CA ARG A 45 -19.24 -13.25 8.65
C ARG A 45 -17.78 -13.47 9.01
N ASN A 46 -17.11 -14.39 8.32
CA ASN A 46 -15.70 -14.68 8.52
C ASN A 46 -14.81 -13.43 8.34
N THR A 47 -15.19 -12.54 7.42
CA THR A 47 -14.50 -11.27 7.23
C THR A 47 -14.66 -10.36 8.43
N TYR A 48 -15.87 -10.21 8.98
CA TYR A 48 -16.11 -9.37 10.15
C TYR A 48 -15.48 -9.94 11.43
N GLU A 49 -15.53 -11.26 11.64
CA GLU A 49 -14.88 -11.94 12.75
C GLU A 49 -13.36 -11.72 12.70
N ARG A 50 -12.74 -11.89 11.53
CA ARG A 50 -11.31 -11.60 11.31
C ARG A 50 -10.97 -10.13 11.56
N MET A 51 -11.83 -9.18 11.17
CA MET A 51 -11.65 -7.77 11.49
C MET A 51 -11.64 -7.52 12.99
N LEU A 52 -12.57 -8.13 13.73
CA LEU A 52 -12.65 -7.96 15.18
C LEU A 52 -11.46 -8.61 15.90
N GLU A 53 -11.02 -9.79 15.45
CA GLU A 53 -9.84 -10.47 15.97
C GLU A 53 -8.55 -9.64 15.80
N ARG A 54 -8.37 -9.04 14.60
CA ARG A 54 -7.17 -8.24 14.29
C ARG A 54 -7.20 -6.84 14.87
N GLY A 55 -8.36 -6.36 15.27
CA GLY A 55 -8.55 -4.99 15.73
C GLY A 55 -8.41 -3.93 14.64
N PRO A 56 -8.84 -2.68 14.90
CA PRO A 56 -8.90 -1.62 13.90
C PRO A 56 -7.58 -0.89 13.68
N GLU A 57 -6.58 -1.09 14.54
CA GLU A 57 -5.37 -0.26 14.57
C GLU A 57 -4.31 -0.74 13.59
N ARG A 58 -3.73 0.21 12.82
CA ARG A 58 -2.62 -0.02 11.89
C ARG A 58 -1.60 1.09 12.01
N PHE A 59 -0.34 0.81 11.68
CA PHE A 59 0.68 1.81 11.62
C PHE A 59 0.52 2.69 10.38
N GLN A 60 0.39 3.98 10.58
CA GLN A 60 0.53 4.97 9.52
C GLN A 60 1.95 5.51 9.55
N VAL A 61 2.73 5.24 8.52
CA VAL A 61 4.15 5.60 8.45
C VAL A 61 4.33 6.82 7.59
N LYS A 62 5.23 7.69 8.03
CA LYS A 62 5.64 8.89 7.31
C LYS A 62 7.13 9.10 7.54
N PRO A 63 7.92 9.38 6.49
CA PRO A 63 9.31 9.77 6.66
C PRO A 63 9.42 11.02 7.55
N SER A 64 10.40 11.04 8.46
CA SER A 64 10.63 12.18 9.37
C SER A 64 11.29 13.38 8.68
N GLY A 65 11.71 13.22 7.44
CA GLY A 65 12.30 14.22 6.57
C GLY A 65 12.35 13.71 5.14
N VAL A 66 12.84 14.50 4.20
CA VAL A 66 13.11 14.02 2.84
C VAL A 66 14.31 13.07 2.91
N PRO A 67 14.12 11.76 2.65
CA PRO A 67 15.21 10.81 2.72
C PRO A 67 16.25 11.08 1.64
N ASP A 68 17.51 10.67 1.88
CA ASP A 68 18.51 10.66 0.81
C ASP A 68 18.14 9.57 -0.22
N MET A 69 17.89 10.00 -1.43
CA MET A 69 17.47 9.15 -2.53
C MET A 69 18.58 8.93 -3.57
N SER A 70 19.81 9.41 -3.32
CA SER A 70 20.92 9.35 -4.29
C SER A 70 21.18 7.92 -4.79
N ALA A 71 21.26 6.97 -3.85
CA ALA A 71 21.46 5.55 -4.20
C ALA A 71 20.30 4.97 -5.04
N LEU A 72 19.07 5.47 -4.86
CA LEU A 72 17.92 5.03 -5.66
C LEU A 72 17.96 5.58 -7.09
N TYR A 73 18.42 6.82 -7.27
CA TYR A 73 18.62 7.38 -8.61
C TYR A 73 19.67 6.61 -9.39
N ASP A 74 20.75 6.18 -8.72
CA ASP A 74 21.80 5.36 -9.33
C ASP A 74 21.33 3.94 -9.66
N GLU A 75 20.54 3.33 -8.77
CA GLU A 75 19.99 1.97 -8.91
C GLU A 75 18.87 1.91 -9.96
N LEU A 76 18.07 2.97 -10.05
CA LEU A 76 16.83 3.03 -10.82
C LEU A 76 16.80 4.22 -11.79
N PRO A 77 17.78 4.36 -12.70
CA PRO A 77 17.91 5.52 -13.59
C PRO A 77 16.70 5.69 -14.52
N ASN A 78 15.97 4.61 -14.83
CA ASN A 78 14.78 4.64 -15.67
C ASN A 78 13.54 5.22 -14.94
N PHE A 79 13.62 5.45 -13.62
CA PHE A 79 12.50 5.92 -12.78
C PHE A 79 12.77 7.29 -12.18
N THR A 80 13.70 8.07 -12.74
CA THR A 80 14.06 9.40 -12.22
C THR A 80 12.86 10.30 -12.04
N GLU A 81 11.96 10.38 -13.03
CA GLU A 81 10.75 11.19 -12.97
C GLU A 81 9.83 10.75 -11.83
N ALA A 82 9.61 9.44 -11.67
CA ALA A 82 8.80 8.89 -10.60
C ALA A 82 9.44 9.13 -9.21
N LEU A 83 10.78 9.02 -9.12
CA LEU A 83 11.51 9.32 -7.89
C LEU A 83 11.42 10.82 -7.52
N ASP A 84 11.50 11.72 -8.50
CA ASP A 84 11.34 13.17 -8.31
C ASP A 84 9.94 13.49 -7.79
N ASP A 85 8.92 12.82 -8.33
CA ASP A 85 7.54 13.00 -7.90
C ASP A 85 7.34 12.53 -6.45
N VAL A 86 7.84 11.34 -6.11
CA VAL A 86 7.84 10.83 -4.73
C VAL A 86 8.54 11.80 -3.79
N LYS A 87 9.75 12.27 -4.16
CA LYS A 87 10.53 13.23 -3.35
C LYS A 87 9.74 14.50 -3.08
N ARG A 88 9.02 15.01 -4.09
CA ARG A 88 8.16 16.20 -3.97
C ARG A 88 7.01 15.96 -2.99
N HIS A 89 6.29 14.83 -3.10
CA HIS A 89 5.20 14.47 -2.18
C HIS A 89 5.70 14.30 -0.74
N VAL A 90 6.85 13.66 -0.55
CA VAL A 90 7.47 13.54 0.77
C VAL A 90 7.82 14.92 1.32
N ALA A 91 8.43 15.79 0.54
CA ALA A 91 8.76 17.15 0.97
C ALA A 91 7.51 17.97 1.38
N LEU A 92 6.45 17.92 0.57
CA LEU A 92 5.19 18.59 0.87
C LEU A 92 4.50 18.04 2.12
N SER A 93 4.70 16.76 2.44
CA SER A 93 4.09 16.14 3.61
C SER A 93 4.75 16.53 4.93
N GLN A 94 5.95 17.14 4.93
CA GLN A 94 6.71 17.36 6.17
C GLN A 94 5.99 18.29 7.15
N ASP A 95 5.37 19.35 6.64
CA ASP A 95 4.66 20.36 7.46
C ASP A 95 3.21 19.98 7.77
N SER A 96 2.71 18.88 7.18
CA SER A 96 1.36 18.38 7.43
C SER A 96 1.31 17.47 8.66
N ARG A 97 0.20 17.48 9.39
CA ARG A 97 -0.11 16.48 10.43
C ARG A 97 -0.70 15.19 9.83
N ASP A 98 -1.12 15.25 8.58
CA ASP A 98 -1.70 14.12 7.88
C ASP A 98 -0.61 13.11 7.45
N GLY A 99 -1.04 11.91 7.10
CA GLY A 99 -0.15 10.90 6.54
C GLY A 99 0.42 11.33 5.19
N LEU A 100 1.48 10.66 4.76
CA LEU A 100 2.00 10.81 3.41
C LEU A 100 0.95 10.33 2.39
N GLU A 101 0.62 11.19 1.44
CA GLU A 101 -0.23 10.90 0.30
C GLU A 101 0.58 11.10 -0.98
N ILE A 102 0.64 10.06 -1.80
CA ILE A 102 1.30 10.08 -3.11
C ILE A 102 0.24 9.80 -4.16
N THR A 103 0.19 10.62 -5.17
CA THR A 103 -0.72 10.43 -6.32
C THR A 103 -0.45 9.09 -6.99
N PRO A 104 -1.49 8.33 -7.37
CA PRO A 104 -1.31 7.07 -8.11
C PRO A 104 -0.48 7.29 -9.38
N MET A 105 0.53 6.43 -9.59
CA MET A 105 1.44 6.49 -10.71
C MET A 105 1.20 5.33 -11.68
N LEU A 106 1.15 5.62 -12.98
CA LEU A 106 1.17 4.61 -14.03
C LEU A 106 2.57 4.47 -14.61
N LEU A 107 3.22 3.33 -14.35
CA LEU A 107 4.56 3.02 -14.84
C LEU A 107 4.46 2.28 -16.18
N LEU A 108 4.73 2.96 -17.27
CA LEU A 108 4.74 2.40 -18.63
C LEU A 108 6.13 1.92 -18.99
N GLY A 109 6.21 0.81 -19.70
CA GLY A 109 7.48 0.28 -20.23
C GLY A 109 7.47 -1.23 -20.39
N PRO A 110 8.46 -1.79 -21.12
CA PRO A 110 8.53 -3.22 -21.41
C PRO A 110 8.67 -4.06 -20.14
N PRO A 111 8.36 -5.36 -20.21
CA PRO A 111 8.64 -6.29 -19.13
C PRO A 111 10.13 -6.28 -18.75
N GLY A 112 10.42 -6.48 -17.48
CA GLY A 112 11.81 -6.60 -16.99
C GLY A 112 12.56 -5.31 -16.70
N ILE A 113 12.01 -4.11 -16.99
CA ILE A 113 12.70 -2.83 -16.69
C ILE A 113 12.75 -2.47 -15.20
N GLY A 114 12.16 -3.28 -14.31
CA GLY A 114 12.28 -3.08 -12.89
C GLY A 114 11.07 -2.39 -12.20
N LYS A 115 9.88 -2.32 -12.83
CA LYS A 115 8.69 -1.66 -12.23
C LYS A 115 8.34 -2.19 -10.84
N THR A 116 8.28 -3.51 -10.67
CA THR A 116 7.97 -4.14 -9.38
C THR A 116 9.12 -3.96 -8.37
N HIS A 117 10.36 -3.92 -8.85
CA HIS A 117 11.53 -3.63 -8.03
C HIS A 117 11.50 -2.18 -7.52
N PHE A 118 11.18 -1.21 -8.39
CA PHE A 118 10.97 0.19 -8.01
C PHE A 118 9.94 0.31 -6.86
N ALA A 119 8.79 -0.34 -6.99
CA ALA A 119 7.75 -0.29 -5.95
C ALA A 119 8.23 -0.87 -4.61
N ARG A 120 9.02 -1.95 -4.65
CA ARG A 120 9.61 -2.54 -3.44
C ARG A 120 10.59 -1.59 -2.78
N ARG A 121 11.47 -0.98 -3.57
CA ARG A 121 12.45 0.00 -3.07
C ARG A 121 11.74 1.23 -2.51
N LEU A 122 10.66 1.66 -3.16
CA LEU A 122 9.82 2.75 -2.67
C LEU A 122 9.19 2.43 -1.31
N ALA A 123 8.60 1.24 -1.14
CA ALA A 123 8.03 0.83 0.14
C ALA A 123 9.09 0.81 1.26
N THR A 124 10.30 0.33 0.94
CA THR A 124 11.44 0.34 1.87
C THR A 124 11.85 1.77 2.24
N LEU A 125 11.96 2.66 1.26
CA LEU A 125 12.31 4.07 1.48
C LEU A 125 11.30 4.77 2.39
N LEU A 126 10.01 4.51 2.17
CA LEU A 126 8.92 5.09 2.93
C LEU A 126 8.72 4.41 4.30
N GLY A 127 9.35 3.27 4.55
CA GLY A 127 9.22 2.51 5.79
C GLY A 127 7.88 1.80 5.95
N THR A 128 7.19 1.50 4.85
CA THR A 128 5.88 0.84 4.83
C THR A 128 5.92 -0.54 4.15
N GLY A 129 4.80 -1.25 4.20
CA GLY A 129 4.64 -2.53 3.49
C GLY A 129 4.33 -2.36 2.00
N MET A 130 4.56 -3.43 1.22
CA MET A 130 4.15 -3.51 -0.18
C MET A 130 3.21 -4.69 -0.39
N ASN A 131 2.15 -4.47 -1.15
CA ASN A 131 1.22 -5.51 -1.60
C ASN A 131 1.16 -5.53 -3.13
N LEU A 132 1.44 -6.70 -3.71
CA LEU A 132 1.37 -6.93 -5.16
C LEU A 132 0.03 -7.55 -5.53
N VAL A 133 -0.67 -6.94 -6.47
CA VAL A 133 -1.96 -7.39 -6.99
C VAL A 133 -1.80 -7.69 -8.48
N PRO A 134 -1.59 -8.97 -8.87
CA PRO A 134 -1.49 -9.35 -10.28
C PRO A 134 -2.87 -9.35 -10.92
N MET A 135 -3.03 -8.63 -12.04
CA MET A 135 -4.30 -8.50 -12.75
C MET A 135 -4.51 -9.54 -13.85
N SER A 136 -3.50 -10.36 -14.13
CA SER A 136 -3.50 -11.34 -15.23
C SER A 136 -4.52 -12.48 -15.09
N SER A 137 -5.17 -12.62 -13.94
CA SER A 137 -6.01 -13.79 -13.64
C SER A 137 -7.47 -13.49 -13.32
N MET A 138 -7.90 -12.22 -13.27
CA MET A 138 -9.27 -11.86 -12.83
C MET A 138 -9.75 -10.54 -13.45
N THR A 139 -11.07 -10.32 -13.46
CA THR A 139 -11.69 -9.04 -13.82
C THR A 139 -11.22 -7.92 -12.89
N ALA A 140 -10.66 -6.87 -13.47
CA ALA A 140 -9.92 -5.81 -12.78
C ALA A 140 -10.70 -5.13 -11.64
N GLY A 141 -11.95 -4.79 -11.89
CA GLY A 141 -12.78 -4.05 -10.93
C GLY A 141 -13.02 -4.83 -9.65
N TRP A 142 -13.36 -6.09 -9.75
CA TRP A 142 -13.71 -6.93 -8.58
C TRP A 142 -12.51 -7.32 -7.75
N LEU A 143 -11.34 -7.42 -8.37
CA LEU A 143 -10.11 -7.73 -7.64
C LEU A 143 -9.70 -6.60 -6.70
N LEU A 144 -9.83 -5.35 -7.13
CA LEU A 144 -9.47 -4.18 -6.33
C LEU A 144 -10.54 -3.80 -5.30
N SER A 145 -11.79 -3.65 -5.75
CA SER A 145 -12.89 -3.16 -4.91
C SER A 145 -13.62 -4.26 -4.14
N GLY A 146 -13.52 -5.52 -4.56
CA GLY A 146 -14.33 -6.63 -4.06
C GLY A 146 -15.67 -6.74 -4.80
N SER A 147 -16.34 -7.89 -4.60
CA SER A 147 -17.68 -8.11 -5.12
C SER A 147 -18.74 -7.52 -4.19
N SER A 148 -19.92 -7.18 -4.75
CA SER A 148 -21.05 -6.67 -3.95
C SER A 148 -21.40 -7.65 -2.82
N SER A 149 -21.56 -7.14 -1.60
CA SER A 149 -21.92 -7.93 -0.41
C SER A 149 -23.29 -8.63 -0.50
N GLN A 150 -24.09 -8.30 -1.52
CA GLN A 150 -25.40 -8.93 -1.78
C GLN A 150 -25.27 -10.29 -2.49
N TRP A 151 -24.09 -10.64 -3.01
CA TRP A 151 -23.90 -11.88 -3.75
C TRP A 151 -23.41 -13.00 -2.82
N LYS A 152 -23.98 -14.19 -2.95
CA LYS A 152 -23.45 -15.37 -2.28
C LYS A 152 -22.01 -15.62 -2.73
N GLY A 153 -21.07 -15.64 -1.79
CA GLY A 153 -19.64 -15.78 -2.09
C GLY A 153 -18.92 -14.46 -2.35
N ALA A 154 -19.53 -13.32 -2.02
CA ALA A 154 -18.84 -12.02 -2.04
C ALA A 154 -17.50 -12.09 -1.29
N ARG A 155 -16.46 -11.53 -1.92
CA ARG A 155 -15.11 -11.47 -1.34
C ARG A 155 -14.66 -10.02 -1.25
N PRO A 156 -13.92 -9.67 -0.18
CA PRO A 156 -13.28 -8.37 -0.09
C PRO A 156 -12.31 -8.16 -1.25
N GLY A 157 -12.13 -6.92 -1.67
CA GLY A 157 -11.11 -6.55 -2.64
C GLY A 157 -9.70 -6.54 -2.04
N LYS A 158 -8.69 -6.61 -2.89
CA LYS A 158 -7.28 -6.66 -2.48
C LYS A 158 -6.83 -5.40 -1.74
N VAL A 159 -7.41 -4.24 -2.04
CA VAL A 159 -7.15 -3.00 -1.29
C VAL A 159 -7.63 -3.14 0.15
N PHE A 160 -8.83 -3.67 0.35
CA PHE A 160 -9.37 -3.94 1.69
C PHE A 160 -8.49 -4.94 2.46
N GLU A 161 -8.13 -6.07 1.83
CA GLU A 161 -7.27 -7.08 2.45
C GLU A 161 -5.91 -6.50 2.85
N ALA A 162 -5.28 -5.71 1.98
CA ALA A 162 -3.99 -5.09 2.25
C ALA A 162 -4.00 -4.19 3.49
N ILE A 163 -5.12 -3.50 3.75
CA ILE A 163 -5.27 -2.61 4.91
C ILE A 163 -5.74 -3.39 6.15
N VAL A 164 -6.74 -4.27 6.00
CA VAL A 164 -7.33 -4.98 7.14
C VAL A 164 -6.45 -6.11 7.63
N ASP A 165 -5.81 -6.85 6.72
CA ASP A 165 -4.93 -7.97 7.07
C ASP A 165 -3.46 -7.54 7.21
N GLY A 166 -3.10 -6.36 6.72
CA GLY A 166 -1.78 -5.79 6.81
C GLY A 166 -1.48 -5.15 8.17
N GLN A 167 -0.24 -4.70 8.33
CA GLN A 167 0.22 -3.97 9.52
C GLN A 167 0.13 -2.44 9.34
N TYR A 168 0.04 -1.97 8.09
CA TYR A 168 0.13 -0.56 7.74
C TYR A 168 -1.21 -0.01 7.24
N ALA A 169 -1.51 1.23 7.61
CA ALA A 169 -2.67 1.98 7.12
C ALA A 169 -2.41 2.59 5.73
N ASN A 170 -1.13 2.74 5.35
CA ASN A 170 -0.69 3.34 4.10
C ASN A 170 0.37 2.48 3.38
N PRO A 171 0.06 1.21 3.03
CA PRO A 171 0.97 0.36 2.28
C PRO A 171 1.09 0.84 0.82
N VAL A 172 2.20 0.50 0.17
CA VAL A 172 2.33 0.62 -1.29
C VAL A 172 1.56 -0.51 -1.95
N LEU A 173 0.56 -0.18 -2.74
CA LEU A 173 -0.20 -1.14 -3.55
C LEU A 173 0.31 -1.11 -4.98
N VAL A 174 0.73 -2.27 -5.47
CA VAL A 174 1.20 -2.45 -6.84
C VAL A 174 0.17 -3.24 -7.62
N VAL A 175 -0.46 -2.60 -8.59
CA VAL A 175 -1.35 -3.26 -9.55
C VAL A 175 -0.51 -3.63 -10.76
N ASP A 176 -0.15 -4.90 -10.88
CA ASP A 176 0.73 -5.41 -11.94
C ASP A 176 -0.09 -5.97 -13.11
N GLU A 177 0.45 -5.82 -14.32
CA GLU A 177 -0.19 -6.30 -15.56
C GLU A 177 -1.61 -5.76 -15.77
N ILE A 178 -1.84 -4.48 -15.48
CA ILE A 178 -3.17 -3.84 -15.62
C ILE A 178 -3.70 -3.91 -17.06
N ASP A 179 -2.82 -3.99 -18.05
CA ASP A 179 -3.13 -4.16 -19.46
C ASP A 179 -3.72 -5.54 -19.80
N LYS A 180 -3.49 -6.53 -18.94
CA LYS A 180 -4.04 -7.88 -19.07
C LYS A 180 -5.36 -8.07 -18.32
N ALA A 181 -5.80 -7.06 -17.59
CA ALA A 181 -7.07 -7.11 -16.92
C ALA A 181 -8.21 -7.26 -17.94
N ALA A 182 -9.00 -8.33 -17.81
CA ALA A 182 -10.15 -8.52 -18.68
C ALA A 182 -11.15 -7.37 -18.47
N ALA A 183 -11.55 -6.72 -19.56
CA ALA A 183 -12.70 -5.84 -19.54
C ALA A 183 -13.96 -6.69 -19.23
N ASP A 184 -14.80 -6.25 -18.29
CA ASP A 184 -16.09 -6.88 -18.07
C ASP A 184 -16.96 -6.63 -19.30
N ALA A 185 -17.12 -7.66 -20.13
CA ALA A 185 -17.99 -7.60 -21.32
C ALA A 185 -19.50 -7.50 -20.96
N GLN A 186 -19.84 -7.33 -19.68
CA GLN A 186 -21.23 -7.28 -19.19
C GLN A 186 -21.73 -5.87 -18.89
N TYR A 187 -20.92 -4.83 -19.10
CA TYR A 187 -21.29 -3.44 -18.80
C TYR A 187 -21.04 -2.47 -19.96
N ASP A 188 -21.02 -2.95 -21.24
CA ASP A 188 -21.15 -2.12 -22.42
C ASP A 188 -22.62 -2.12 -22.93
#